data_7eae2853899f649ae0eeb7c7f35d1b15
#
_entry.id   7eae2853899f649ae0eeb7c7f35d1b15
#
_cell.length_a   1.000
_cell.length_b   1.000
_cell.length_c   1.000
_cell.angle_alpha   90.00
_cell.angle_beta   90.00
_cell.angle_gamma   90.00
#
_symmetry.space_group_name_H-M   'P 1'
#
loop_
_entity.id
_entity.type
_entity.pdbx_description
1 polymer ?
#
loop_
_entity_poly.entity_id
_entity_poly.type
_entity_poly.pdbx_seq_one_letter_code
_entity_poly.pdbx_strand_id
1 'polypeptide(L)' 'MPKIDNMLAILWMLRSGEKITAKQISEKLEINIRTVYRYIDTISTSGVPIISEPGHNGGYTL' A
#
# COMPACT_ATOMS: atom_id res chain seq x y z
N MET A 1 2.06 15.46 3.29
CA MET A 1 1.55 14.74 4.46
C MET A 1 2.69 14.08 5.22
N PRO A 2 2.60 14.02 6.55
CA PRO A 2 3.60 13.28 7.31
C PRO A 2 3.63 11.81 6.90
N LYS A 3 4.80 11.21 7.04
CA LYS A 3 5.04 9.82 6.67
C LYS A 3 4.09 8.84 7.37
N ILE A 4 3.83 9.08 8.64
CA ILE A 4 2.95 8.20 9.41
C ILE A 4 1.53 8.25 8.88
N ASP A 5 1.06 9.43 8.50
CA ASP A 5 -0.28 9.57 7.94
C ASP A 5 -0.43 8.80 6.64
N ASN A 6 0.61 8.82 5.79
CA ASN A 6 0.57 8.07 4.54
C ASN A 6 0.53 6.57 4.78
N MET A 7 1.32 6.09 5.73
CA MET A 7 1.32 4.66 6.05
C MET A 7 -0.02 4.20 6.62
N LEU A 8 -0.61 5.01 7.49
CA LEU A 8 -1.93 4.70 8.04
C LEU A 8 -3.01 4.71 6.95
N ALA A 9 -2.91 5.65 6.01
CA ALA A 9 -3.85 5.71 4.89
C ALA A 9 -3.76 4.45 4.03
N ILE A 10 -2.54 3.97 3.77
CA ILE A 10 -2.35 2.75 3.01
C ILE A 10 -2.98 1.56 3.74
N LEU A 11 -2.72 1.43 5.04
CA LEU A 11 -3.30 0.37 5.85
C LEU A 11 -4.83 0.40 5.79
N TRP A 12 -5.39 1.59 5.90
CA TRP A 12 -6.83 1.76 5.84
C TRP A 12 -7.39 1.31 4.49
N MET A 13 -6.70 1.67 3.40
CA MET A 13 -7.10 1.26 2.07
C MET A 13 -7.05 -0.26 1.92
N LEU A 14 -6.00 -0.89 2.45
CA LEU A 14 -5.85 -2.34 2.37
C LEU A 14 -6.90 -3.07 3.20
N ARG A 15 -7.38 -2.45 4.24
CA ARG A 15 -8.35 -3.04 5.13
C ARG A 15 -9.71 -3.29 4.49
N SER A 16 -10.00 -2.62 3.39
CA SER A 16 -11.28 -2.78 2.71
C SER A 16 -11.50 -4.19 2.16
N GLY A 17 -10.43 -4.98 2.06
CA GLY A 17 -10.51 -6.33 1.54
C GLY A 17 -10.39 -6.42 0.03
N GLU A 18 -10.39 -5.29 -0.65
CA GLU A 18 -10.22 -5.24 -2.09
C GLU A 18 -8.74 -5.10 -2.45
N LYS A 19 -8.36 -5.69 -3.57
CA LYS A 19 -7.00 -5.51 -4.06
C LYS A 19 -6.80 -4.09 -4.54
N ILE A 20 -5.70 -3.48 -4.11
CA ILE A 20 -5.34 -2.12 -4.50
C ILE A 20 -3.92 -2.16 -5.05
N THR A 21 -3.72 -1.58 -6.23
CA THR A 21 -2.39 -1.54 -6.83
C THR A 21 -1.55 -0.42 -6.25
N ALA A 22 -0.23 -0.55 -6.36
CA ALA A 22 0.67 0.52 -5.95
C ALA A 22 0.39 1.81 -6.71
N LYS A 23 0.02 1.68 -8.00
CA LYS A 23 -0.31 2.85 -8.81
C LYS A 23 -1.53 3.57 -8.25
N GLN A 24 -2.57 2.82 -7.88
CA GLN A 24 -3.78 3.41 -7.29
C GLN A 24 -3.45 4.14 -5.99
N ILE A 25 -2.60 3.54 -5.16
CA ILE A 25 -2.19 4.16 -3.90
C ILE A 25 -1.41 5.45 -4.18
N SER A 26 -0.47 5.41 -5.13
CA SER A 26 0.34 6.57 -5.43
C SER A 26 -0.51 7.73 -5.95
N GLU A 27 -1.50 7.43 -6.77
CA GLU A 27 -2.41 8.46 -7.29
C GLU A 27 -3.31 9.02 -6.19
N LYS A 28 -3.83 8.14 -5.35
CA LYS A 28 -4.73 8.56 -4.26
C LYS A 28 -4.03 9.45 -3.25
N LEU A 29 -2.81 9.11 -2.90
CA LEU A 29 -2.04 9.85 -1.90
C LEU A 29 -1.16 10.93 -2.50
N GLU A 30 -1.11 11.02 -3.83
CA GLU A 30 -0.26 11.99 -4.55
C GLU A 30 1.20 11.87 -4.14
N ILE A 31 1.69 10.64 -4.08
CA ILE A 31 3.09 10.37 -3.76
C ILE A 31 3.71 9.51 -4.86
N ASN A 32 5.03 9.50 -4.91
CA ASN A 32 5.76 8.70 -5.89
C ASN A 32 5.52 7.21 -5.66
N ILE A 33 5.39 6.44 -6.72
CA ILE A 33 5.14 5.01 -6.62
C ILE A 33 6.25 4.26 -5.88
N ARG A 34 7.49 4.74 -5.99
CA ARG A 34 8.61 4.17 -5.24
C ARG A 34 8.40 4.33 -3.75
N THR A 35 7.83 5.46 -3.35
CA THR A 35 7.52 5.73 -1.96
C THR A 35 6.43 4.76 -1.47
N VAL A 36 5.47 4.44 -2.33
CA VAL A 36 4.44 3.46 -1.99
C VAL A 36 5.07 2.10 -1.68
N TYR A 37 5.99 1.65 -2.54
CA TYR A 37 6.67 0.36 -2.32
C TYR A 37 7.44 0.37 -1.01
N ARG A 38 8.10 1.48 -0.69
CA ARG A 38 8.86 1.61 0.56
C ARG A 38 7.94 1.54 1.77
N TYR A 39 6.79 2.20 1.69
CA TYR A 39 5.82 2.15 2.79
C TYR A 39 5.25 0.75 2.96
N ILE A 40 4.91 0.08 1.87
CA ILE A 40 4.39 -1.29 1.94
C ILE A 40 5.43 -2.21 2.57
N ASP A 41 6.69 -2.06 2.18
CA ASP A 41 7.76 -2.86 2.76
C ASP A 41 7.89 -2.60 4.26
N THR A 42 7.84 -1.34 4.67
CA THR A 42 7.91 -0.97 6.08
C THR A 42 6.76 -1.56 6.88
N ILE A 43 5.55 -1.47 6.35
CA ILE A 43 4.36 -2.01 7.01
C ILE A 43 4.47 -3.52 7.15
N SER A 44 4.89 -4.18 6.07
CA SER A 44 5.05 -5.64 6.06
C SER A 44 6.11 -6.09 7.06
N THR A 45 7.22 -5.36 7.13
CA THR A 45 8.30 -5.67 8.07
C THR A 45 7.86 -5.48 9.51
N SER A 46 6.89 -4.62 9.74
CA SER A 46 6.35 -4.37 11.08
C SER A 46 5.42 -5.48 11.58
N GLY A 47 5.17 -6.49 10.76
CA GLY A 47 4.35 -7.63 11.17
C GLY A 47 2.95 -7.65 10.61
N VAL A 48 2.57 -6.66 9.80
CA VAL A 48 1.27 -6.65 9.15
C VAL A 48 1.31 -7.60 7.94
N PRO A 49 0.42 -8.60 7.87
CA PRO A 49 0.48 -9.61 6.82
C PRO A 49 -0.09 -9.11 5.49
N ILE A 50 0.66 -8.26 4.81
CA ILE A 50 0.25 -7.78 3.49
C ILE A 50 0.47 -8.87 2.45
N ILE A 51 -0.57 -9.15 1.68
CA ILE A 51 -0.51 -10.12 0.59
C ILE A 51 -0.27 -9.36 -0.71
N SER A 52 0.76 -9.75 -1.44
CA SER A 52 1.10 -9.16 -2.72
C SER A 52 0.76 -10.16 -3.83
N GLU A 53 -0.06 -9.74 -4.78
CA GLU A 53 -0.38 -10.56 -5.94
C GLU A 53 0.22 -9.91 -7.18
N PRO A 54 1.19 -10.57 -7.84
CA PRO A 54 1.77 -10.03 -9.06
C PRO A 54 0.85 -10.26 -10.26
N GLY A 55 1.17 -9.60 -11.37
CA GLY A 55 0.48 -9.82 -12.62
C GLY A 55 -0.47 -8.71 -12.99
N HIS A 56 -1.19 -8.93 -14.09
CA HIS A 56 -2.06 -7.91 -14.70
C HIS A 56 -3.15 -7.44 -13.76
N ASN A 57 -3.76 -8.36 -13.03
CA ASN A 57 -4.80 -8.04 -12.06
C ASN A 57 -4.26 -8.06 -10.63
N GLY A 58 -2.97 -7.81 -10.49
CA GLY A 58 -2.32 -7.87 -9.21
C GLY A 58 -2.61 -6.66 -8.34
N GLY A 59 -2.06 -6.69 -7.14
CA GLY A 59 -2.22 -5.61 -6.19
C GLY A 59 -1.89 -6.10 -4.79
N TYR A 60 -2.32 -5.32 -3.81
CA TYR A 60 -2.06 -5.62 -2.40
C TYR A 60 -3.38 -5.75 -1.65
N THR A 61 -3.39 -6.61 -0.64
CA THR A 61 -4.54 -6.79 0.25
C THR A 61 -4.03 -7.30 1.60
N LEU A 62 -4.89 -7.31 2.57
CA LEU A 62 -4.59 -7.89 3.88
C LEU A 62 -5.08 -9.32 3.97
#